data_b09ab98be482a9a12aa222489eb9be30
#
_entry.id   b09ab98be482a9a12aa222489eb9be30
#
_cell.length_a   1.000
_cell.length_b   1.000
_cell.length_c   1.000
_cell.angle_alpha   90.00
_cell.angle_beta   90.00
_cell.angle_gamma   90.00
#
_symmetry.space_group_name_H-M   'P 1'
#
loop_
_entity.id
_entity.type
_entity.pdbx_description
1 polymer ?
#
loop_
_entity_poly.entity_id
_entity_poly.type
_entity_poly.pdbx_seq_one_letter_code
_entity_poly.pdbx_strand_id
1 'polypeptide(L)'
;MTLTDYVLSIGLIGLVVFQIRGHKVTRARLLVPLAATAYVATQFLHAIPTAGNDLVLIVALAAVGAALGTVAALVTTVRVDAGIATATAGLLAAFLWVLGIGARMGFVLWVGHGGQAAVARFSALHHITSSTAWGAAFVLMAIAEVASRTGVLYLRVRRSGAVMPRGGLLRPAAAA
;
A
#
# COMPACT_ATOMS: atom_id res chain seq x y z
N MET A 1 25.73 10.26 -7.49
CA MET A 1 24.70 10.21 -6.45
C MET A 1 24.32 11.65 -6.13
N THR A 2 23.09 12.00 -6.36
CA THR A 2 22.55 13.33 -6.12
C THR A 2 22.07 13.46 -4.67
N LEU A 3 21.95 14.68 -4.16
CA LEU A 3 21.40 14.95 -2.82
C LEU A 3 20.02 14.27 -2.64
N THR A 4 19.25 14.22 -3.71
CA THR A 4 17.94 13.56 -3.78
C THR A 4 18.04 12.05 -3.51
N ASP A 5 19.09 11.37 -4.00
CA ASP A 5 19.30 9.94 -3.78
C ASP A 5 19.56 9.62 -2.30
N TYR A 6 20.32 10.50 -1.62
CA TYR A 6 20.57 10.37 -0.17
C TYR A 6 19.30 10.61 0.64
N VAL A 7 18.52 11.65 0.31
CA VAL A 7 17.27 11.96 1.01
C VAL A 7 16.25 10.83 0.84
N LEU A 8 16.14 10.26 -0.36
CA LEU A 8 15.27 9.11 -0.62
C LEU A 8 15.74 7.86 0.14
N SER A 9 17.05 7.60 0.15
CA SER A 9 17.62 6.44 0.86
C SER A 9 17.44 6.56 2.37
N ILE A 10 17.70 7.72 2.95
CA ILE A 10 17.51 7.99 4.39
C ILE A 10 16.02 7.94 4.74
N GLY A 11 15.15 8.48 3.87
CA GLY A 11 13.70 8.42 4.03
C GLY A 11 13.17 7.00 4.03
N LEU A 12 13.65 6.15 3.12
CA LEU A 12 13.30 4.72 3.06
C LEU A 12 13.79 3.95 4.28
N ILE A 13 15.05 4.17 4.70
CA ILE A 13 15.60 3.53 5.90
C ILE A 13 14.83 3.99 7.15
N GLY A 14 14.57 5.29 7.28
CA GLY A 14 13.79 5.84 8.39
C GLY A 14 12.37 5.27 8.46
N LEU A 15 11.73 5.08 7.30
CA LEU A 15 10.42 4.50 7.18
C LEU A 15 10.39 3.03 7.61
N VAL A 16 11.40 2.24 7.21
CA VAL A 16 11.54 0.82 7.62
C VAL A 16 11.76 0.73 9.13
N VAL A 17 12.65 1.55 9.70
CA VAL A 17 12.91 1.59 11.16
C VAL A 17 11.64 2.01 11.92
N PHE A 18 10.88 2.97 11.40
CA PHE A 18 9.63 3.40 12.00
C PHE A 18 8.54 2.30 11.96
N GLN A 19 8.51 1.46 10.94
CA GLN A 19 7.55 0.36 10.84
C GLN A 19 7.85 -0.82 11.78
N ILE A 20 9.13 -1.08 12.10
CA ILE A 20 9.54 -2.18 12.99
C ILE A 20 9.19 -1.88 14.44
N ARG A 21 9.08 -0.61 14.86
CA ARG A 21 8.64 -0.26 16.21
C ARG A 21 7.16 -0.54 16.38
N GLY A 22 6.81 -1.46 17.31
CA GLY A 22 5.44 -1.81 17.67
C GLY A 22 4.63 -0.56 18.06
N HIS A 23 3.45 -0.41 17.47
CA HIS A 23 2.63 0.78 17.66
C HIS A 23 1.23 0.39 18.11
N LYS A 24 0.66 1.15 19.04
CA LYS A 24 -0.75 1.02 19.44
C LYS A 24 -1.65 1.21 18.20
N VAL A 25 -2.56 0.28 17.97
CA VAL A 25 -3.53 0.38 16.88
C VAL A 25 -4.59 1.40 17.30
N THR A 26 -4.54 2.59 16.70
CA THR A 26 -5.57 3.62 16.91
C THR A 26 -6.42 3.76 15.66
N ARG A 27 -7.68 4.19 15.80
CA ARG A 27 -8.57 4.42 14.65
C ARG A 27 -7.95 5.40 13.65
N ALA A 28 -7.30 6.46 14.13
CA ALA A 28 -6.62 7.43 13.27
C ALA A 28 -5.52 6.78 12.41
N ARG A 29 -4.70 5.90 12.98
CA ARG A 29 -3.62 5.20 12.25
C ARG A 29 -4.12 4.23 11.18
N LEU A 30 -5.33 3.70 11.33
CA LEU A 30 -5.97 2.88 10.31
C LEU A 30 -6.62 3.73 9.21
N LEU A 31 -7.22 4.86 9.57
CA LEU A 31 -7.96 5.69 8.62
C LEU A 31 -7.08 6.64 7.82
N VAL A 32 -5.98 7.16 8.39
CA VAL A 32 -5.09 8.11 7.71
C VAL A 32 -4.49 7.56 6.42
N PRO A 33 -3.91 6.33 6.37
CA PRO A 33 -3.40 5.78 5.12
C PRO A 33 -4.51 5.62 4.08
N LEU A 34 -5.70 5.19 4.51
CA LEU A 34 -6.85 5.02 3.62
C LEU A 34 -7.33 6.37 3.06
N ALA A 35 -7.44 7.40 3.90
CA ALA A 35 -7.81 8.74 3.47
C ALA A 35 -6.77 9.37 2.55
N ALA A 36 -5.48 9.21 2.86
CA ALA A 36 -4.39 9.68 2.02
C ALA A 36 -4.41 9.01 0.64
N THR A 37 -4.60 7.69 0.60
CA THR A 37 -4.68 6.94 -0.66
C THR A 37 -5.93 7.32 -1.45
N ALA A 38 -7.07 7.52 -0.80
CA ALA A 38 -8.29 8.00 -1.44
C ALA A 38 -8.12 9.42 -2.00
N TYR A 39 -7.44 10.31 -1.27
CA TYR A 39 -7.13 11.65 -1.76
C TYR A 39 -6.24 11.60 -3.01
N VAL A 40 -5.15 10.82 -2.98
CA VAL A 40 -4.30 10.62 -4.16
C VAL A 40 -5.10 10.07 -5.34
N ALA A 41 -6.02 9.13 -5.10
CA ALA A 41 -6.88 8.57 -6.13
C ALA A 41 -7.72 9.66 -6.82
N THR A 42 -8.28 10.64 -6.09
CA THR A 42 -9.05 11.73 -6.69
C THR A 42 -8.22 12.61 -7.62
N GLN A 43 -6.90 12.69 -7.41
CA GLN A 43 -6.01 13.47 -8.27
C GLN A 43 -5.65 12.74 -9.57
N PHE A 44 -5.64 11.40 -9.57
CA PHE A 44 -5.18 10.60 -10.70
C PHE A 44 -6.30 9.85 -11.44
N LEU A 45 -7.43 9.59 -10.78
CA LEU A 45 -8.58 8.91 -11.39
C LEU A 45 -9.62 9.92 -11.90
N HIS A 46 -9.31 10.58 -13.00
CA HIS A 46 -10.27 11.50 -13.65
C HIS A 46 -11.30 10.73 -14.48
N ALA A 47 -10.90 9.61 -15.08
CA ALA A 47 -11.77 8.68 -15.79
C ALA A 47 -11.18 7.28 -15.71
N ILE A 48 -12.03 6.29 -15.47
CA ILE A 48 -11.64 4.88 -15.54
C ILE A 48 -11.90 4.43 -16.98
N PRO A 49 -10.86 4.08 -17.76
CA PRO A 49 -11.05 3.58 -19.10
C PRO A 49 -11.70 2.19 -19.02
N THR A 50 -12.77 2.02 -19.78
CA THR A 50 -13.56 0.77 -19.81
C THR A 50 -13.57 0.12 -21.19
N ALA A 51 -12.83 0.70 -22.16
CA ALA A 51 -12.75 0.18 -23.51
C ALA A 51 -11.84 -1.07 -23.58
N GLY A 52 -12.17 -1.99 -24.46
CA GLY A 52 -11.39 -3.23 -24.60
C GLY A 52 -11.24 -4.00 -23.29
N ASN A 53 -10.00 -4.43 -23.01
CA ASN A 53 -9.66 -5.15 -21.78
C ASN A 53 -9.04 -4.24 -20.69
N ASP A 54 -9.22 -2.93 -20.78
CA ASP A 54 -8.68 -1.97 -19.80
C ASP A 54 -9.20 -2.28 -18.38
N LEU A 55 -10.49 -2.60 -18.28
CA LEU A 55 -11.11 -2.99 -17.00
C LEU A 55 -10.53 -4.29 -16.43
N VAL A 56 -10.21 -5.26 -17.29
CA VAL A 56 -9.59 -6.54 -16.88
C VAL A 56 -8.22 -6.29 -16.27
N LEU A 57 -7.40 -5.44 -16.89
CA LEU A 57 -6.10 -5.03 -16.35
C LEU A 57 -6.25 -4.39 -14.97
N ILE A 58 -7.19 -3.44 -14.85
CA ILE A 58 -7.45 -2.71 -13.60
C ILE A 58 -7.86 -3.67 -12.48
N VAL A 59 -8.81 -4.56 -12.75
CA VAL A 59 -9.31 -5.54 -11.77
C VAL A 59 -8.21 -6.53 -11.39
N ALA A 60 -7.42 -7.00 -12.35
CA ALA A 60 -6.31 -7.92 -12.09
C ALA A 60 -5.26 -7.30 -11.16
N LEU A 61 -4.82 -6.06 -11.45
CA LEU A 61 -3.86 -5.38 -10.58
C LEU A 61 -4.45 -5.03 -9.22
N ALA A 62 -5.72 -4.63 -9.15
CA ALA A 62 -6.41 -4.40 -7.88
C ALA A 62 -6.48 -5.68 -7.03
N ALA A 63 -6.74 -6.84 -7.65
CA ALA A 63 -6.72 -8.13 -6.96
C ALA A 63 -5.34 -8.49 -6.42
N VAL A 64 -4.27 -8.21 -7.19
CA VAL A 64 -2.88 -8.35 -6.72
C VAL A 64 -2.61 -7.44 -5.52
N GLY A 65 -3.03 -6.18 -5.57
CA GLY A 65 -2.91 -5.25 -4.46
C GLY A 65 -3.66 -5.74 -3.21
N ALA A 66 -4.89 -6.20 -3.38
CA ALA A 66 -5.68 -6.75 -2.29
C ALA A 66 -5.02 -7.99 -1.65
N ALA A 67 -4.45 -8.88 -2.46
CA ALA A 67 -3.70 -10.03 -1.97
C ALA A 67 -2.47 -9.62 -1.17
N LEU A 68 -1.64 -8.70 -1.70
CA LEU A 68 -0.45 -8.18 -1.01
C LEU A 68 -0.81 -7.53 0.33
N GLY A 69 -1.84 -6.67 0.35
CA GLY A 69 -2.31 -6.02 1.58
C GLY A 69 -2.83 -7.02 2.61
N THR A 70 -3.58 -8.03 2.17
CA THR A 70 -4.08 -9.10 3.02
C THR A 70 -2.93 -9.90 3.65
N VAL A 71 -1.97 -10.36 2.84
CA VAL A 71 -0.80 -11.10 3.32
C VAL A 71 0.02 -10.25 4.28
N ALA A 72 0.27 -8.97 3.95
CA ALA A 72 0.98 -8.04 4.83
C ALA A 72 0.27 -7.85 6.18
N ALA A 73 -1.08 -7.83 6.18
CA ALA A 73 -1.85 -7.77 7.43
C ALA A 73 -1.78 -9.06 8.22
N LEU A 74 -1.79 -10.23 7.57
CA LEU A 74 -1.72 -11.53 8.22
C LEU A 74 -0.37 -11.77 8.90
N VAL A 75 0.74 -11.36 8.27
CA VAL A 75 2.10 -11.48 8.83
C VAL A 75 2.42 -10.40 9.86
N THR A 76 1.56 -9.40 10.03
CA THR A 76 1.67 -8.40 11.09
C THR A 76 1.22 -9.02 12.41
N THR A 77 2.08 -8.98 13.43
CA THR A 77 1.76 -9.49 14.76
C THR A 77 0.85 -8.50 15.50
N VAL A 78 -0.31 -8.97 15.94
CA VAL A 78 -1.23 -8.21 16.80
C VAL A 78 -1.17 -8.80 18.19
N ARG A 79 -0.80 -7.99 19.19
CA ARG A 79 -0.79 -8.35 20.62
C ARG A 79 -1.80 -7.49 21.35
N VAL A 80 -2.37 -8.04 22.41
CA VAL A 80 -3.30 -7.30 23.30
C VAL A 80 -2.65 -7.23 24.68
N ASP A 81 -2.24 -6.02 25.06
CA ASP A 81 -1.64 -5.75 26.36
C ASP A 81 -2.54 -4.79 27.13
N ALA A 82 -2.95 -5.20 28.33
CA ALA A 82 -3.90 -4.43 29.17
C ALA A 82 -5.19 -3.99 28.43
N GLY A 83 -5.73 -4.86 27.55
CA GLY A 83 -6.92 -4.54 26.76
C GLY A 83 -6.70 -3.62 25.56
N ILE A 84 -5.47 -3.18 25.29
CA ILE A 84 -5.12 -2.31 24.17
C ILE A 84 -4.42 -3.13 23.09
N ALA A 85 -4.90 -3.04 21.85
CA ALA A 85 -4.25 -3.68 20.72
C ALA A 85 -2.98 -2.95 20.28
N THR A 86 -1.89 -3.68 20.17
CA THR A 86 -0.63 -3.25 19.55
C THR A 86 -0.37 -4.07 18.30
N ALA A 87 0.01 -3.43 17.21
CA ALA A 87 0.44 -4.09 15.98
C ALA A 87 1.91 -3.83 15.74
N THR A 88 2.66 -4.90 15.51
CA THR A 88 4.07 -4.84 15.15
C THR A 88 4.23 -5.43 13.76
N ALA A 89 4.61 -4.60 12.80
CA ALA A 89 4.96 -5.05 11.48
C ALA A 89 6.36 -5.68 11.52
N GLY A 90 6.44 -6.99 11.31
CA GLY A 90 7.73 -7.68 11.17
C GLY A 90 8.43 -7.34 9.86
N LEU A 91 9.69 -7.80 9.71
CA LEU A 91 10.48 -7.60 8.49
C LEU A 91 9.76 -8.07 7.23
N LEU A 92 9.01 -9.17 7.30
CA LEU A 92 8.25 -9.69 6.16
C LEU A 92 7.12 -8.74 5.73
N ALA A 93 6.41 -8.13 6.69
CA ALA A 93 5.38 -7.14 6.37
C ALA A 93 5.97 -5.87 5.75
N ALA A 94 7.14 -5.44 6.24
CA ALA A 94 7.89 -4.33 5.67
C ALA A 94 8.39 -4.65 4.25
N PHE A 95 8.93 -5.86 4.04
CA PHE A 95 9.37 -6.33 2.72
C PHE A 95 8.24 -6.35 1.70
N LEU A 96 7.06 -6.89 2.05
CA LEU A 96 5.91 -6.91 1.16
C LEU A 96 5.45 -5.50 0.77
N TRP A 97 5.52 -4.57 1.69
CA TRP A 97 5.19 -3.17 1.42
C TRP A 97 6.21 -2.50 0.47
N VAL A 98 7.51 -2.72 0.72
CA VAL A 98 8.59 -2.24 -0.16
C VAL A 98 8.48 -2.89 -1.55
N LEU A 99 8.14 -4.18 -1.61
CA LEU A 99 7.92 -4.90 -2.87
C LEU A 99 6.78 -4.28 -3.68
N GLY A 100 5.65 -3.97 -3.04
CA GLY A 100 4.50 -3.35 -3.71
C GLY A 100 4.83 -1.98 -4.30
N ILE A 101 5.53 -1.12 -3.54
CA ILE A 101 5.97 0.20 -4.02
C ILE A 101 7.08 0.05 -5.06
N GLY A 102 8.06 -0.81 -4.79
CA GLY A 102 9.22 -1.03 -5.66
C GLY A 102 8.83 -1.58 -7.02
N ALA A 103 7.85 -2.50 -7.08
CA ALA A 103 7.35 -3.02 -8.34
C ALA A 103 6.71 -1.93 -9.22
N ARG A 104 5.90 -1.04 -8.62
CA ARG A 104 5.30 0.10 -9.34
C ARG A 104 6.34 1.09 -9.81
N MET A 105 7.27 1.48 -8.93
CA MET A 105 8.35 2.39 -9.26
C MET A 105 9.27 1.78 -10.33
N GLY A 106 9.63 0.50 -10.17
CA GLY A 106 10.45 -0.23 -11.13
C GLY A 106 9.79 -0.30 -12.51
N PHE A 107 8.47 -0.54 -12.56
CA PHE A 107 7.73 -0.51 -13.82
C PHE A 107 7.81 0.86 -14.50
N VAL A 108 7.55 1.94 -13.76
CA VAL A 108 7.61 3.32 -14.31
C VAL A 108 9.01 3.65 -14.82
N LEU A 109 10.05 3.32 -14.04
CA LEU A 109 11.44 3.52 -14.44
C LEU A 109 11.80 2.69 -15.68
N TRP A 110 11.41 1.42 -15.71
CA TRP A 110 11.65 0.55 -16.85
C TRP A 110 10.99 1.06 -18.13
N VAL A 111 9.74 1.50 -18.05
CA VAL A 111 9.03 2.11 -19.18
C VAL A 111 9.78 3.36 -19.66
N GLY A 112 10.24 4.23 -18.75
CA GLY A 112 11.00 5.43 -19.06
C GLY A 112 12.38 5.17 -19.71
N HIS A 113 12.96 3.96 -19.51
CA HIS A 113 14.27 3.57 -20.00
C HIS A 113 14.22 2.51 -21.15
N GLY A 114 13.19 2.52 -21.96
CA GLY A 114 13.09 1.68 -23.15
C GLY A 114 12.04 0.57 -23.12
N GLY A 115 11.35 0.39 -22.00
CA GLY A 115 10.26 -0.60 -21.87
C GLY A 115 8.97 -0.26 -22.63
N GLN A 116 8.87 0.94 -23.21
CA GLN A 116 7.67 1.42 -23.90
C GLN A 116 7.20 0.49 -25.02
N ALA A 117 8.13 0.01 -25.84
CA ALA A 117 7.81 -0.89 -26.95
C ALA A 117 7.22 -2.23 -26.46
N ALA A 118 7.75 -2.76 -25.35
CA ALA A 118 7.25 -4.00 -24.75
C ALA A 118 5.84 -3.79 -24.15
N VAL A 119 5.61 -2.68 -23.46
CA VAL A 119 4.27 -2.35 -22.93
C VAL A 119 3.26 -2.12 -24.06
N ALA A 120 3.66 -1.44 -25.14
CA ALA A 120 2.80 -1.23 -26.30
C ALA A 120 2.43 -2.56 -26.98
N ARG A 121 3.42 -3.46 -27.16
CA ARG A 121 3.20 -4.81 -27.73
C ARG A 121 2.26 -5.62 -26.83
N PHE A 122 2.49 -5.63 -25.53
CA PHE A 122 1.62 -6.32 -24.57
C PHE A 122 0.20 -5.77 -24.63
N SER A 123 0.05 -4.44 -24.64
CA SER A 123 -1.24 -3.76 -24.70
C SER A 123 -2.00 -4.11 -25.98
N ALA A 124 -1.31 -4.12 -27.13
CA ALA A 124 -1.92 -4.51 -28.40
C ALA A 124 -2.39 -5.98 -28.41
N LEU A 125 -1.57 -6.90 -27.90
CA LEU A 125 -1.90 -8.33 -27.81
C LEU A 125 -3.08 -8.61 -26.87
N HIS A 126 -3.22 -7.83 -25.81
CA HIS A 126 -4.27 -8.02 -24.82
C HIS A 126 -5.44 -7.03 -24.95
N HIS A 127 -5.52 -6.30 -26.06
CA HIS A 127 -6.60 -5.32 -26.32
C HIS A 127 -6.74 -4.25 -25.22
N ILE A 128 -5.62 -3.84 -24.62
CA ILE A 128 -5.56 -2.69 -23.73
C ILE A 128 -5.48 -1.45 -24.60
N THR A 129 -6.51 -0.61 -24.53
CA THR A 129 -6.72 0.47 -25.51
C THR A 129 -6.09 1.79 -25.09
N SER A 130 -5.84 1.99 -23.79
CA SER A 130 -5.38 3.27 -23.26
C SER A 130 -4.11 3.12 -22.42
N SER A 131 -3.15 4.02 -22.62
CA SER A 131 -1.99 4.15 -21.73
C SER A 131 -2.40 4.59 -20.32
N THR A 132 -3.53 5.32 -20.18
CA THR A 132 -4.08 5.73 -18.88
C THR A 132 -4.63 4.55 -18.08
N ALA A 133 -4.96 3.41 -18.73
CA ALA A 133 -5.39 2.20 -18.05
C ALA A 133 -4.31 1.64 -17.12
N TRP A 134 -3.04 1.71 -17.50
CA TRP A 134 -1.92 1.31 -16.64
C TRP A 134 -1.81 2.19 -15.39
N GLY A 135 -1.96 3.52 -15.56
CA GLY A 135 -1.97 4.45 -14.42
C GLY A 135 -3.12 4.18 -13.46
N ALA A 136 -4.35 4.05 -13.99
CA ALA A 136 -5.53 3.73 -13.21
C ALA A 136 -5.39 2.37 -12.49
N ALA A 137 -4.84 1.35 -13.17
CA ALA A 137 -4.61 0.03 -12.61
C ALA A 137 -3.64 0.07 -11.42
N PHE A 138 -2.53 0.81 -11.51
CA PHE A 138 -1.59 0.96 -10.41
C PHE A 138 -2.15 1.77 -9.23
N VAL A 139 -2.96 2.79 -9.50
CA VAL A 139 -3.63 3.56 -8.44
C VAL A 139 -4.64 2.67 -7.70
N LEU A 140 -5.48 1.93 -8.43
CA LEU A 140 -6.46 1.03 -7.83
C LEU A 140 -5.80 -0.17 -7.12
N MET A 141 -4.68 -0.68 -7.62
CA MET A 141 -3.83 -1.64 -6.91
C MET A 141 -3.38 -1.09 -5.55
N ALA A 142 -2.92 0.17 -5.49
CA ALA A 142 -2.50 0.79 -4.24
C ALA A 142 -3.66 0.96 -3.25
N ILE A 143 -4.82 1.40 -3.73
CA ILE A 143 -6.03 1.53 -2.92
C ILE A 143 -6.44 0.16 -2.35
N ALA A 144 -6.49 -0.85 -3.19
CA ALA A 144 -6.87 -2.20 -2.80
C ALA A 144 -5.90 -2.79 -1.77
N GLU A 145 -4.58 -2.56 -1.92
CA GLU A 145 -3.56 -2.98 -0.97
C GLU A 145 -3.74 -2.32 0.40
N VAL A 146 -3.93 -1.00 0.45
CA VAL A 146 -4.13 -0.27 1.70
C VAL A 146 -5.47 -0.63 2.34
N ALA A 147 -6.54 -0.72 1.55
CA ALA A 147 -7.87 -1.04 2.04
C ALA A 147 -7.94 -2.47 2.62
N SER A 148 -7.41 -3.46 1.92
CA SER A 148 -7.39 -4.86 2.38
C SER A 148 -6.54 -5.01 3.64
N ARG A 149 -5.34 -4.42 3.68
CA ARG A 149 -4.47 -4.42 4.87
C ARG A 149 -5.19 -3.81 6.07
N THR A 150 -5.77 -2.64 5.88
CA THR A 150 -6.49 -1.92 6.94
C THR A 150 -7.71 -2.70 7.41
N GLY A 151 -8.51 -3.25 6.49
CA GLY A 151 -9.69 -4.05 6.79
C GLY A 151 -9.36 -5.31 7.57
N VAL A 152 -8.34 -6.06 7.13
CA VAL A 152 -7.91 -7.29 7.81
C VAL A 152 -7.37 -6.98 9.22
N LEU A 153 -6.53 -5.95 9.38
CA LEU A 153 -6.05 -5.53 10.70
C LEU A 153 -7.19 -5.11 11.61
N TYR A 154 -8.13 -4.32 11.10
CA TYR A 154 -9.32 -3.92 11.85
C TYR A 154 -10.13 -5.12 12.34
N LEU A 155 -10.40 -6.09 11.45
CA LEU A 155 -11.13 -7.31 11.80
C LEU A 155 -10.40 -8.16 12.84
N ARG A 156 -9.07 -8.29 12.72
CA ARG A 156 -8.25 -9.03 13.69
C ARG A 156 -8.29 -8.39 15.07
N VAL A 157 -8.15 -7.06 15.16
CA VAL A 157 -8.24 -6.33 16.41
C VAL A 157 -9.66 -6.42 17.01
N ARG A 158 -10.70 -6.28 16.19
CA ARG A 158 -12.08 -6.41 16.65
C ARG A 158 -12.37 -7.82 17.21
N ARG A 159 -11.86 -8.86 16.55
CA ARG A 159 -12.03 -10.25 17.01
C ARG A 159 -11.26 -10.57 18.29
N SER A 160 -10.18 -9.85 18.59
CA SER A 160 -9.43 -10.01 19.85
C SER A 160 -10.11 -9.38 21.07
N GLY A 161 -11.25 -8.71 20.93
CA GLY A 161 -11.95 -8.01 22.00
C GLY A 161 -11.21 -6.76 22.53
N ALA A 162 -10.10 -6.39 21.92
CA ALA A 162 -9.30 -5.25 22.36
C ALA A 162 -9.95 -3.91 22.03
N VAL A 163 -9.74 -2.94 22.91
CA VAL A 163 -10.20 -1.56 22.70
C VAL A 163 -9.23 -0.83 21.79
N MET A 164 -9.77 -0.18 20.75
CA MET A 164 -9.01 0.76 19.92
C MET A 164 -9.12 2.17 20.50
N PRO A 165 -8.06 2.72 21.10
CA PRO A 165 -8.10 4.07 21.63
C PRO A 165 -8.37 5.10 20.52
N ARG A 166 -9.10 6.16 20.83
CA ARG A 166 -9.28 7.34 19.95
C ARG A 166 -8.05 8.26 19.93
N GLY A 167 -6.86 7.77 20.28
CA GLY A 167 -5.65 8.57 20.49
C GLY A 167 -5.07 9.15 19.20
N GLY A 168 -4.48 10.34 19.32
CA GLY A 168 -3.80 11.05 18.23
C GLY A 168 -2.56 10.32 17.70
N LEU A 169 -2.12 10.72 16.51
CA LEU A 169 -1.02 10.12 15.73
C LEU A 169 0.36 10.15 16.41
N LEU A 170 0.54 10.95 17.47
CA LEU A 170 1.86 11.36 17.98
C LEU A 170 2.15 10.99 19.45
N ARG A 171 1.43 10.04 20.07
CA ARG A 171 1.82 9.59 21.42
C ARG A 171 2.68 8.34 21.34
N PRO A 172 4.02 8.47 21.54
CA PRO A 172 4.87 7.30 21.73
C PRO A 172 4.38 6.52 22.95
N ALA A 173 4.48 5.18 22.91
CA ALA A 173 4.29 4.38 24.10
C ALA A 173 5.34 4.85 25.12
N ALA A 174 4.89 5.33 26.28
CA ALA A 174 5.79 5.54 27.38
C ALA A 174 6.48 4.21 27.66
N ALA A 175 7.81 4.22 27.61
CA ALA A 175 8.62 3.11 28.07
C ALA A 175 8.33 2.92 29.56
N ALA A 176 7.76 1.77 29.91
CA ALA A 176 7.74 1.24 31.26
C ALA A 176 8.87 0.24 31.40
#